data_c98e70dc73acf2251596677ab71f9d10
#
_entry.id   c98e70dc73acf2251596677ab71f9d10
#
_cell.length_a   1.000
_cell.length_b   1.000
_cell.length_c   1.000
_cell.angle_alpha   90.00
_cell.angle_beta   90.00
_cell.angle_gamma   90.00
#
_symmetry.space_group_name_H-M   'P 1'
#
loop_
_entity.id
_entity.type
_entity.pdbx_description
1 polymer ?
#
loop_
_entity_poly.entity_id
_entity_poly.type
_entity_poly.pdbx_seq_one_letter_code
_entity_poly.pdbx_strand_id
1 'polypeptide(L)'
;MKRVICFFICVCFMMQSVAVFAEGNTDLGLNAKSAILMEEATGNILYESNPDERLPIASVTKVMTMLLIMEAVDSGKISLDDMVTVSENAMSYGGSTMFLETGEQLTVNDMLKGIAVASANDGCVAMAEHLAGSESAFVDMMNEKAKELGMENTHFMNTNGLDEDDHYSSARDVAIMSRELMKHETIFNYTSIWMDTLRGGKFQLANTNKLIRFYDGANGLKTGSTSKALCCLSAAAKRNDMQLIAVVLGAPTSAERFASAKSLLDYGFANYAVNTQITAGDEVQKIAVEKGVDKEVGVVAGDSCSTLVKKGQEDNITKEIKIDETITAPIEAGQKIGTMTISRDGEVIADIDLNASSAVEKKGIGLIIKDFFATIFFGSDNDTEENSEI
;
A
#
# COMPACT_ATOMS: atom_id res chain seq x y z
N MET A 1 -7.94 8.24 -54.40
CA MET A 1 -8.68 7.46 -53.39
C MET A 1 -7.75 7.21 -52.22
N LYS A 2 -7.87 8.03 -51.17
CA LYS A 2 -7.05 7.93 -49.97
C LYS A 2 -7.78 7.04 -48.94
N ARG A 3 -7.17 5.91 -48.57
CA ARG A 3 -7.69 5.03 -47.53
C ARG A 3 -7.30 5.60 -46.15
N VAL A 4 -8.31 6.01 -45.39
CA VAL A 4 -8.18 6.39 -43.99
C VAL A 4 -8.20 5.09 -43.17
N ILE A 5 -7.11 4.78 -42.51
CA ILE A 5 -7.03 3.69 -41.54
C ILE A 5 -7.40 4.28 -40.17
N CYS A 6 -8.60 3.94 -39.68
CA CYS A 6 -9.00 4.21 -38.29
C CYS A 6 -8.28 3.23 -37.37
N PHE A 7 -7.39 3.74 -36.52
CA PHE A 7 -6.83 2.99 -35.39
C PHE A 7 -7.86 3.03 -34.25
N PHE A 8 -8.50 1.89 -34.01
CA PHE A 8 -9.30 1.69 -32.81
C PHE A 8 -8.33 1.30 -31.68
N ILE A 9 -8.07 2.25 -30.78
CA ILE A 9 -7.41 1.93 -29.50
C ILE A 9 -8.47 1.34 -28.59
N CYS A 10 -8.47 0.01 -28.45
CA CYS A 10 -9.21 -0.69 -27.41
C CYS A 10 -8.48 -0.45 -26.07
N VAL A 11 -8.95 0.51 -25.29
CA VAL A 11 -8.58 0.63 -23.86
C VAL A 11 -9.38 -0.46 -23.14
N CYS A 12 -8.73 -1.59 -22.87
CA CYS A 12 -9.26 -2.58 -21.94
C CYS A 12 -9.17 -2.02 -20.52
N PHE A 13 -10.26 -1.45 -20.05
CA PHE A 13 -10.48 -1.25 -18.62
C PHE A 13 -10.58 -2.64 -18.00
N MET A 14 -9.52 -3.11 -17.33
CA MET A 14 -9.62 -4.25 -16.43
C MET A 14 -10.44 -3.79 -15.22
N MET A 15 -11.74 -4.08 -15.25
CA MET A 15 -12.55 -4.14 -14.05
C MET A 15 -12.01 -5.30 -13.22
N GLN A 16 -11.17 -5.00 -12.23
CA GLN A 16 -10.90 -5.94 -11.17
C GLN A 16 -12.22 -6.17 -10.45
N SER A 17 -12.80 -7.34 -10.63
CA SER A 17 -13.95 -7.78 -9.85
C SER A 17 -13.48 -7.98 -8.41
N VAL A 18 -13.80 -7.02 -7.54
CA VAL A 18 -13.65 -7.18 -6.09
C VAL A 18 -14.60 -8.33 -5.70
N ALA A 19 -14.05 -9.48 -5.41
CA ALA A 19 -14.85 -10.59 -4.90
C ALA A 19 -15.37 -10.23 -3.51
N VAL A 20 -16.65 -9.94 -3.41
CA VAL A 20 -17.33 -9.71 -2.14
C VAL A 20 -17.64 -11.08 -1.53
N PHE A 21 -16.85 -11.49 -0.55
CA PHE A 21 -17.12 -12.67 0.27
C PHE A 21 -18.18 -12.37 1.35
N ALA A 22 -19.32 -11.82 0.95
CA ALA A 22 -20.44 -11.61 1.86
C ALA A 22 -21.27 -12.88 1.99
N GLU A 23 -20.74 -13.91 2.67
CA GLU A 23 -21.54 -15.04 3.12
C GLU A 23 -21.99 -14.81 4.56
N GLY A 24 -23.31 -14.59 4.71
CA GLY A 24 -24.01 -14.65 5.98
C GLY A 24 -23.72 -13.47 6.92
N ASN A 25 -24.77 -12.80 7.31
CA ASN A 25 -24.75 -11.65 8.24
C ASN A 25 -24.19 -12.09 9.61
N THR A 26 -22.86 -12.18 9.74
CA THR A 26 -22.20 -12.46 11.02
C THR A 26 -22.33 -11.20 11.87
N ASP A 27 -23.26 -11.20 12.81
CA ASP A 27 -23.37 -10.11 13.77
C ASP A 27 -22.16 -10.14 14.71
N LEU A 28 -21.25 -9.17 14.56
CA LEU A 28 -20.09 -8.99 15.43
C LEU A 28 -20.42 -8.15 16.67
N GLY A 29 -21.66 -7.75 16.87
CA GLY A 29 -22.08 -6.93 18.01
C GLY A 29 -21.40 -5.55 18.02
N LEU A 30 -21.15 -4.94 16.86
CA LEU A 30 -20.44 -3.66 16.76
C LEU A 30 -21.37 -2.51 17.19
N ASN A 31 -20.88 -1.65 18.07
CA ASN A 31 -21.58 -0.42 18.43
C ASN A 31 -20.97 0.78 17.71
N ALA A 32 -21.37 0.95 16.44
CA ALA A 32 -20.92 2.02 15.54
C ALA A 32 -21.99 2.25 14.45
N LYS A 33 -21.98 3.45 13.84
CA LYS A 33 -22.89 3.76 12.73
C LYS A 33 -22.48 3.05 11.45
N SER A 34 -21.18 2.99 11.19
CA SER A 34 -20.61 2.37 10.01
C SER A 34 -19.31 1.66 10.37
N ALA A 35 -19.05 0.51 9.74
CA ALA A 35 -17.84 -0.26 9.95
C ALA A 35 -17.45 -1.08 8.72
N ILE A 36 -16.16 -1.29 8.54
CA ILE A 36 -15.62 -2.18 7.49
C ILE A 36 -14.33 -2.84 7.96
N LEU A 37 -14.10 -4.06 7.50
CA LEU A 37 -12.83 -4.77 7.62
C LEU A 37 -12.34 -5.13 6.23
N MET A 38 -11.14 -4.70 5.91
CA MET A 38 -10.47 -4.95 4.62
C MET A 38 -9.14 -5.67 4.86
N GLU A 39 -8.80 -6.62 3.99
CA GLU A 39 -7.45 -7.16 3.90
C GLU A 39 -6.63 -6.26 2.95
N GLU A 40 -5.44 -5.86 3.38
CA GLU A 40 -4.67 -4.79 2.73
C GLU A 40 -4.11 -5.21 1.36
N ALA A 41 -3.44 -6.36 1.26
CA ALA A 41 -2.74 -6.76 0.03
C ALA A 41 -3.71 -6.97 -1.13
N THR A 42 -4.83 -7.64 -0.91
CA THR A 42 -5.84 -7.94 -1.92
C THR A 42 -6.91 -6.86 -2.09
N GLY A 43 -7.14 -6.04 -1.04
CA GLY A 43 -8.26 -5.10 -0.98
C GLY A 43 -9.62 -5.75 -0.73
N ASN A 44 -9.65 -7.06 -0.42
CA ASN A 44 -10.89 -7.77 -0.18
C ASN A 44 -11.58 -7.33 1.11
N ILE A 45 -12.90 -7.16 1.02
CA ILE A 45 -13.74 -6.82 2.16
C ILE A 45 -14.14 -8.10 2.88
N LEU A 46 -13.80 -8.19 4.18
CA LEU A 46 -14.08 -9.35 5.03
C LEU A 46 -15.35 -9.17 5.86
N TYR A 47 -15.70 -7.93 6.16
CA TYR A 47 -16.91 -7.54 6.88
C TYR A 47 -17.27 -6.10 6.52
N GLU A 48 -18.57 -5.83 6.44
CA GLU A 48 -19.08 -4.48 6.28
C GLU A 48 -20.45 -4.28 6.93
N SER A 49 -20.69 -3.06 7.43
CA SER A 49 -21.96 -2.61 7.98
C SER A 49 -22.12 -1.13 7.66
N ASN A 50 -23.13 -0.77 6.87
CA ASN A 50 -23.38 0.59 6.36
C ASN A 50 -22.10 1.24 5.77
N PRO A 51 -21.31 0.54 4.93
CA PRO A 51 -19.94 0.96 4.58
C PRO A 51 -19.90 2.27 3.79
N ASP A 52 -20.98 2.63 3.08
CA ASP A 52 -21.06 3.77 2.17
C ASP A 52 -21.81 4.97 2.76
N GLU A 53 -22.23 4.88 4.04
CA GLU A 53 -22.87 5.99 4.73
C GLU A 53 -21.91 7.19 4.88
N ARG A 54 -22.34 8.37 4.43
CA ARG A 54 -21.57 9.62 4.56
C ARG A 54 -21.63 10.14 5.97
N LEU A 55 -20.51 10.13 6.66
CA LEU A 55 -20.39 10.51 8.07
C LEU A 55 -19.23 11.50 8.26
N PRO A 56 -19.33 12.41 9.24
CA PRO A 56 -18.16 13.13 9.71
C PRO A 56 -17.14 12.14 10.27
N ILE A 57 -15.86 12.30 9.91
CA ILE A 57 -14.81 11.36 10.28
C ILE A 57 -13.79 11.92 11.28
N ALA A 58 -13.96 13.19 11.66
CA ALA A 58 -13.02 13.88 12.54
C ALA A 58 -11.58 13.73 12.08
N SER A 59 -10.62 13.61 13.00
CA SER A 59 -9.19 13.49 12.68
C SER A 59 -8.78 12.22 11.92
N VAL A 60 -9.71 11.33 11.54
CA VAL A 60 -9.40 10.27 10.55
C VAL A 60 -9.10 10.89 9.18
N THR A 61 -9.56 12.11 8.90
CA THR A 61 -9.15 12.97 7.77
C THR A 61 -7.63 13.01 7.57
N LYS A 62 -6.87 12.97 8.67
CA LYS A 62 -5.41 13.04 8.63
C LYS A 62 -4.73 11.84 7.95
N VAL A 63 -5.47 10.78 7.69
CA VAL A 63 -4.99 9.68 6.84
C VAL A 63 -4.71 10.20 5.43
N MET A 64 -5.61 11.01 4.85
CA MET A 64 -5.38 11.65 3.56
C MET A 64 -4.26 12.69 3.62
N THR A 65 -4.19 13.46 4.70
CA THR A 65 -3.09 14.42 4.89
C THR A 65 -1.73 13.73 4.93
N MET A 66 -1.62 12.63 5.69
CA MET A 66 -0.38 11.83 5.74
C MET A 66 -0.08 11.16 4.40
N LEU A 67 -1.08 10.69 3.67
CA LEU A 67 -0.91 10.10 2.34
C LEU A 67 -0.23 11.08 1.39
N LEU A 68 -0.75 12.30 1.26
CA LEU A 68 -0.16 13.31 0.37
C LEU A 68 1.26 13.73 0.81
N ILE A 69 1.53 13.75 2.12
CA ILE A 69 2.89 14.00 2.63
C ILE A 69 3.82 12.85 2.23
N MET A 70 3.40 11.59 2.40
CA MET A 70 4.22 10.43 2.06
C MET A 70 4.47 10.33 0.55
N GLU A 71 3.48 10.59 -0.29
CA GLU A 71 3.66 10.67 -1.75
C GLU A 71 4.70 11.75 -2.14
N ALA A 72 4.67 12.91 -1.46
CA ALA A 72 5.64 13.96 -1.71
C ALA A 72 7.06 13.57 -1.27
N VAL A 73 7.21 12.81 -0.18
CA VAL A 73 8.50 12.25 0.27
C VAL A 73 9.00 11.20 -0.71
N ASP A 74 8.18 10.23 -1.08
CA ASP A 74 8.60 9.11 -1.94
C ASP A 74 8.91 9.55 -3.37
N SER A 75 8.22 10.58 -3.87
CA SER A 75 8.54 11.21 -5.16
C SER A 75 9.77 12.12 -5.12
N GLY A 76 10.37 12.36 -3.94
CA GLY A 76 11.50 13.25 -3.76
C GLY A 76 11.18 14.74 -3.90
N LYS A 77 9.89 15.11 -3.87
CA LYS A 77 9.44 16.51 -3.88
C LYS A 77 9.84 17.22 -2.59
N ILE A 78 9.82 16.51 -1.48
CA ILE A 78 10.34 16.94 -0.17
C ILE A 78 11.16 15.83 0.47
N SER A 79 12.01 16.20 1.44
CA SER A 79 12.77 15.28 2.30
C SER A 79 12.21 15.29 3.72
N LEU A 80 12.38 14.18 4.44
CA LEU A 80 12.04 14.11 5.87
C LEU A 80 12.84 15.12 6.73
N ASP A 81 14.01 15.55 6.25
CA ASP A 81 14.89 16.50 6.91
C ASP A 81 14.59 17.97 6.54
N ASP A 82 13.69 18.22 5.58
CA ASP A 82 13.32 19.58 5.19
C ASP A 82 12.65 20.32 6.35
N MET A 83 13.00 21.60 6.49
CA MET A 83 12.48 22.46 7.55
C MET A 83 11.16 23.10 7.13
N VAL A 84 10.13 22.85 7.89
CA VAL A 84 8.79 23.43 7.75
C VAL A 84 8.71 24.66 8.65
N THR A 85 8.45 25.82 8.08
CA THR A 85 8.26 27.05 8.84
C THR A 85 6.78 27.25 9.16
N VAL A 86 6.48 27.44 10.44
CA VAL A 86 5.12 27.59 10.95
C VAL A 86 4.60 29.01 10.67
N SER A 87 3.45 29.11 10.02
CA SER A 87 2.75 30.35 9.77
C SER A 87 1.90 30.79 10.98
N GLU A 88 1.43 32.03 10.96
CA GLU A 88 0.44 32.53 11.91
C GLU A 88 -0.89 31.77 11.79
N ASN A 89 -1.27 31.39 10.56
CA ASN A 89 -2.46 30.59 10.31
C ASN A 89 -2.34 29.20 10.96
N ALA A 90 -1.25 28.46 10.72
CA ALA A 90 -1.04 27.15 11.32
C ALA A 90 -1.05 27.22 12.86
N MET A 91 -0.39 28.21 13.45
CA MET A 91 -0.35 28.44 14.90
C MET A 91 -1.75 28.72 15.49
N SER A 92 -2.65 29.33 14.71
CA SER A 92 -4.00 29.69 15.18
C SER A 92 -4.95 28.50 15.40
N TYR A 93 -4.59 27.32 14.87
CA TYR A 93 -5.44 26.12 14.98
C TYR A 93 -5.49 25.57 16.40
N GLY A 94 -6.71 25.27 16.84
CA GLY A 94 -7.00 24.69 18.14
C GLY A 94 -7.31 23.17 18.10
N GLY A 95 -7.76 22.64 19.21
CA GLY A 95 -8.02 21.23 19.40
C GLY A 95 -6.75 20.46 19.75
N SER A 96 -6.50 19.32 19.09
CA SER A 96 -5.23 18.60 19.27
C SER A 96 -4.10 19.32 18.52
N THR A 97 -3.06 19.72 19.22
CA THR A 97 -1.94 20.49 18.65
C THR A 97 -0.59 20.05 19.20
N MET A 98 0.47 20.43 18.52
CA MET A 98 1.85 20.39 19.04
C MET A 98 2.25 21.70 19.70
N PHE A 99 1.34 22.67 19.80
CA PHE A 99 1.59 24.03 20.28
C PHE A 99 2.72 24.70 19.47
N LEU A 100 2.55 24.73 18.15
CA LEU A 100 3.49 25.38 17.24
C LEU A 100 3.45 26.90 17.42
N GLU A 101 4.62 27.53 17.33
CA GLU A 101 4.75 28.98 17.42
C GLU A 101 5.04 29.58 16.03
N THR A 102 4.51 30.78 15.74
CA THR A 102 4.78 31.46 14.47
C THR A 102 6.27 31.65 14.24
N GLY A 103 6.77 31.24 13.09
CA GLY A 103 8.18 31.27 12.74
C GLY A 103 9.02 30.12 13.31
N GLU A 104 8.45 29.27 14.14
CA GLU A 104 9.11 28.01 14.55
C GLU A 104 9.40 27.14 13.32
N GLN A 105 10.51 26.40 13.37
CA GLN A 105 10.89 25.47 12.32
C GLN A 105 11.05 24.07 12.90
N LEU A 106 10.36 23.11 12.33
CA LEU A 106 10.48 21.67 12.61
C LEU A 106 10.68 20.92 11.30
N THR A 107 11.31 19.75 11.38
CA THR A 107 11.47 18.89 10.20
C THR A 107 10.14 18.28 9.77
N VAL A 108 10.02 17.89 8.49
CA VAL A 108 8.90 17.08 7.99
C VAL A 108 8.72 15.83 8.86
N ASN A 109 9.82 15.19 9.28
CA ASN A 109 9.81 14.04 10.19
C ASN A 109 9.13 14.38 11.53
N ASP A 110 9.43 15.51 12.15
CA ASP A 110 8.81 15.91 13.42
C ASP A 110 7.35 16.32 13.25
N MET A 111 6.99 16.93 12.10
CA MET A 111 5.59 17.21 11.74
C MET A 111 4.78 15.92 11.60
N LEU A 112 5.30 14.92 10.88
CA LEU A 112 4.64 13.60 10.74
C LEU A 112 4.46 12.93 12.10
N LYS A 113 5.45 12.98 13.00
CA LYS A 113 5.29 12.45 14.37
C LYS A 113 4.16 13.14 15.11
N GLY A 114 4.09 14.45 15.06
CA GLY A 114 3.02 15.22 15.70
C GLY A 114 1.64 14.88 15.13
N ILE A 115 1.52 14.79 13.83
CA ILE A 115 0.25 14.46 13.12
C ILE A 115 -0.21 13.04 13.45
N ALA A 116 0.67 12.06 13.34
CA ALA A 116 0.33 10.65 13.53
C ALA A 116 0.04 10.32 15.00
N VAL A 117 0.89 10.78 15.92
CA VAL A 117 0.88 10.38 17.34
C VAL A 117 -0.08 11.26 18.15
N ALA A 118 0.12 12.59 18.13
CA ALA A 118 -0.67 13.53 18.91
C ALA A 118 -1.90 14.09 18.16
N SER A 119 -2.05 13.75 16.87
CA SER A 119 -3.17 14.25 16.05
C SER A 119 -3.14 15.76 15.82
N ALA A 120 -1.95 16.36 15.68
CA ALA A 120 -1.72 17.79 15.62
C ALA A 120 -2.44 18.48 14.44
N ASN A 121 -3.39 19.36 14.71
CA ASN A 121 -4.09 20.15 13.70
C ASN A 121 -3.19 21.23 13.10
N ASP A 122 -2.45 21.93 13.94
CA ASP A 122 -1.45 22.92 13.58
C ASP A 122 -0.37 22.33 12.65
N GLY A 123 0.08 21.12 12.95
CA GLY A 123 1.01 20.37 12.09
C GLY A 123 0.44 20.05 10.71
N CYS A 124 -0.86 19.70 10.62
CA CYS A 124 -1.51 19.46 9.31
C CYS A 124 -1.51 20.71 8.45
N VAL A 125 -1.87 21.86 9.03
CA VAL A 125 -1.93 23.13 8.30
C VAL A 125 -0.53 23.60 7.89
N ALA A 126 0.47 23.49 8.78
CA ALA A 126 1.84 23.82 8.46
C ALA A 126 2.39 22.97 7.30
N MET A 127 2.10 21.67 7.29
CA MET A 127 2.48 20.78 6.19
C MET A 127 1.73 21.09 4.90
N ALA A 128 0.44 21.42 4.98
CA ALA A 128 -0.36 21.80 3.82
C ALA A 128 0.19 23.07 3.16
N GLU A 129 0.51 24.09 3.94
CA GLU A 129 1.12 25.33 3.45
C GLU A 129 2.52 25.07 2.85
N HIS A 130 3.31 24.21 3.48
CA HIS A 130 4.63 23.83 2.98
C HIS A 130 4.58 23.12 1.62
N LEU A 131 3.62 22.20 1.43
CA LEU A 131 3.50 21.39 0.22
C LEU A 131 2.78 22.07 -0.95
N ALA A 132 1.72 22.82 -0.64
CA ALA A 132 0.80 23.41 -1.63
C ALA A 132 0.77 24.95 -1.62
N GLY A 133 1.48 25.60 -0.70
CA GLY A 133 1.50 27.06 -0.55
C GLY A 133 0.31 27.62 0.23
N SER A 134 -0.78 26.87 0.41
CA SER A 134 -1.92 27.22 1.24
C SER A 134 -2.71 26.00 1.67
N GLU A 135 -3.47 26.08 2.78
CA GLU A 135 -4.36 25.01 3.20
C GLU A 135 -5.44 24.74 2.13
N SER A 136 -6.03 25.77 1.51
CA SER A 136 -7.05 25.58 0.48
C SER A 136 -6.53 24.80 -0.73
N ALA A 137 -5.34 25.12 -1.22
CA ALA A 137 -4.73 24.38 -2.32
C ALA A 137 -4.43 22.91 -1.95
N PHE A 138 -4.07 22.66 -0.69
CA PHE A 138 -3.88 21.29 -0.21
C PHE A 138 -5.20 20.52 -0.09
N VAL A 139 -6.29 21.18 0.33
CA VAL A 139 -7.64 20.59 0.36
C VAL A 139 -8.10 20.24 -1.06
N ASP A 140 -7.79 21.08 -2.06
CA ASP A 140 -8.05 20.73 -3.46
C ASP A 140 -7.28 19.45 -3.86
N MET A 141 -6.00 19.32 -3.48
CA MET A 141 -5.24 18.08 -3.70
C MET A 141 -5.85 16.87 -2.99
N MET A 142 -6.36 17.03 -1.76
CA MET A 142 -7.04 15.95 -1.03
C MET A 142 -8.29 15.46 -1.78
N ASN A 143 -9.09 16.38 -2.33
CA ASN A 143 -10.30 16.05 -3.08
C ASN A 143 -9.97 15.44 -4.46
N GLU A 144 -8.91 15.90 -5.12
CA GLU A 144 -8.41 15.27 -6.35
C GLU A 144 -7.92 13.84 -6.10
N LYS A 145 -7.16 13.62 -5.02
CA LYS A 145 -6.71 12.29 -4.62
C LYS A 145 -7.89 11.38 -4.26
N ALA A 146 -8.89 11.88 -3.55
CA ALA A 146 -10.10 11.11 -3.26
C ALA A 146 -10.80 10.65 -4.55
N LYS A 147 -10.91 11.54 -5.54
CA LYS A 147 -11.46 11.19 -6.87
C LYS A 147 -10.59 10.18 -7.61
N GLU A 148 -9.27 10.33 -7.59
CA GLU A 148 -8.31 9.39 -8.20
C GLU A 148 -8.46 7.98 -7.62
N LEU A 149 -8.65 7.89 -6.29
CA LEU A 149 -8.83 6.63 -5.56
C LEU A 149 -10.26 6.05 -5.66
N GLY A 150 -11.20 6.74 -6.34
CA GLY A 150 -12.58 6.30 -6.46
C GLY A 150 -13.40 6.43 -5.17
N MET A 151 -13.05 7.35 -4.28
CA MET A 151 -13.73 7.61 -3.00
C MET A 151 -15.01 8.44 -3.24
N GLU A 152 -16.08 7.79 -3.70
CA GLU A 152 -17.30 8.44 -4.17
C GLU A 152 -18.14 9.09 -3.07
N ASN A 153 -17.90 8.71 -1.80
CA ASN A 153 -18.62 9.20 -0.64
C ASN A 153 -17.74 10.08 0.26
N THR A 154 -16.77 10.80 -0.34
CA THR A 154 -15.81 11.61 0.39
C THR A 154 -15.74 13.04 -0.16
N HIS A 155 -15.70 14.00 0.77
CA HIS A 155 -15.40 15.39 0.47
C HIS A 155 -14.67 16.03 1.64
N PHE A 156 -13.53 16.64 1.39
CA PHE A 156 -12.71 17.32 2.38
C PHE A 156 -12.88 18.83 2.29
N MET A 157 -13.05 19.48 3.45
CA MET A 157 -13.14 20.94 3.60
C MET A 157 -11.92 21.51 4.32
N ASN A 158 -11.18 20.69 5.06
CA ASN A 158 -9.96 21.06 5.78
C ASN A 158 -9.00 19.85 5.89
N THR A 159 -7.78 20.12 6.36
CA THR A 159 -6.68 19.15 6.42
C THR A 159 -6.68 18.28 7.67
N ASN A 160 -7.51 18.55 8.66
CA ASN A 160 -7.37 18.02 10.02
C ASN A 160 -8.62 17.33 10.57
N GLY A 161 -9.79 17.55 9.95
CA GLY A 161 -11.06 16.93 10.31
C GLY A 161 -11.84 17.64 11.42
N LEU A 162 -11.61 18.94 11.63
CA LEU A 162 -12.55 19.76 12.40
C LEU A 162 -13.91 19.78 11.70
N ASP A 163 -14.97 19.88 12.51
CA ASP A 163 -16.36 19.81 12.01
C ASP A 163 -16.66 21.01 11.09
N GLU A 164 -16.86 20.71 9.80
CA GLU A 164 -17.33 21.62 8.77
C GLU A 164 -18.55 21.03 8.07
N ASP A 165 -19.43 21.88 7.58
CA ASP A 165 -20.49 21.40 6.71
C ASP A 165 -19.86 20.88 5.40
N ASP A 166 -20.40 19.81 4.85
CA ASP A 166 -19.85 19.11 3.67
C ASP A 166 -18.47 18.43 3.86
N HIS A 167 -17.95 18.33 5.09
CA HIS A 167 -16.78 17.51 5.39
C HIS A 167 -17.20 16.12 5.85
N TYR A 168 -17.10 15.13 4.97
CA TYR A 168 -17.53 13.76 5.23
C TYR A 168 -16.70 12.72 4.50
N SER A 169 -16.81 11.48 4.92
CA SER A 169 -16.34 10.30 4.21
C SER A 169 -17.23 9.09 4.60
N SER A 170 -16.93 7.92 4.02
CA SER A 170 -17.55 6.65 4.36
C SER A 170 -16.52 5.67 4.94
N ALA A 171 -16.98 4.59 5.59
CA ALA A 171 -16.04 3.58 6.09
C ALA A 171 -15.27 2.90 4.95
N ARG A 172 -15.91 2.68 3.80
CA ARG A 172 -15.26 2.15 2.60
C ARG A 172 -14.18 3.08 2.09
N ASP A 173 -14.48 4.36 1.92
CA ASP A 173 -13.52 5.33 1.40
C ASP A 173 -12.34 5.54 2.37
N VAL A 174 -12.62 5.53 3.68
CA VAL A 174 -11.55 5.55 4.70
C VAL A 174 -10.66 4.31 4.60
N ALA A 175 -11.23 3.12 4.34
CA ALA A 175 -10.43 1.91 4.14
C ALA A 175 -9.56 2.01 2.87
N ILE A 176 -10.11 2.57 1.77
CA ILE A 176 -9.40 2.80 0.51
C ILE A 176 -8.19 3.73 0.74
N MET A 177 -8.40 4.94 1.32
CA MET A 177 -7.27 5.85 1.56
C MET A 177 -6.28 5.31 2.60
N SER A 178 -6.75 4.50 3.56
CA SER A 178 -5.87 3.84 4.53
C SER A 178 -4.98 2.81 3.86
N ARG A 179 -5.54 2.00 2.96
CA ARG A 179 -4.79 1.03 2.16
C ARG A 179 -3.75 1.73 1.29
N GLU A 180 -4.10 2.84 0.65
CA GLU A 180 -3.16 3.61 -0.15
C GLU A 180 -2.01 4.17 0.68
N LEU A 181 -2.32 4.78 1.84
CA LEU A 181 -1.28 5.27 2.77
C LEU A 181 -0.32 4.16 3.20
N MET A 182 -0.82 2.94 3.39
CA MET A 182 -0.01 1.81 3.88
C MET A 182 0.97 1.26 2.85
N LYS A 183 0.81 1.56 1.55
CA LYS A 183 1.81 1.26 0.52
C LYS A 183 3.12 2.02 0.75
N HIS A 184 3.07 3.14 1.45
CA HIS A 184 4.23 3.89 1.91
C HIS A 184 4.72 3.31 3.24
N GLU A 185 5.49 2.22 3.22
CA GLU A 185 5.86 1.47 4.43
C GLU A 185 6.50 2.35 5.53
N THR A 186 7.18 3.42 5.15
CA THR A 186 7.78 4.39 6.07
C THR A 186 6.76 5.01 7.03
N ILE A 187 5.46 5.04 6.69
CA ILE A 187 4.40 5.59 7.56
C ILE A 187 4.30 4.83 8.89
N PHE A 188 4.60 3.54 8.89
CA PHE A 188 4.55 2.74 10.11
C PHE A 188 5.59 3.17 11.15
N ASN A 189 6.68 3.86 10.74
CA ASN A 189 7.63 4.47 11.66
C ASN A 189 7.00 5.58 12.53
N TYR A 190 5.85 6.10 12.12
CA TYR A 190 5.10 7.14 12.84
C TYR A 190 3.84 6.58 13.51
N THR A 191 3.02 5.84 12.78
CA THR A 191 1.72 5.37 13.29
C THR A 191 1.85 4.31 14.38
N SER A 192 2.95 3.54 14.41
CA SER A 192 3.23 2.53 15.44
C SER A 192 3.88 3.09 16.73
N ILE A 193 4.26 4.36 16.75
CA ILE A 193 4.81 5.01 17.95
C ILE A 193 3.75 5.04 19.05
N TRP A 194 4.04 4.48 20.22
CA TRP A 194 3.20 4.65 21.40
C TRP A 194 3.48 5.96 22.14
N MET A 195 4.73 6.27 22.39
CA MET A 195 5.19 7.50 23.03
C MET A 195 6.51 7.95 22.39
N ASP A 196 6.67 9.25 22.19
CA ASP A 196 7.91 9.88 21.71
C ASP A 196 8.03 11.30 22.25
N THR A 197 9.06 12.02 21.86
CA THR A 197 9.26 13.41 22.23
C THR A 197 9.66 14.27 21.03
N LEU A 198 9.36 15.55 21.09
CA LEU A 198 9.82 16.57 20.15
C LEU A 198 10.66 17.63 20.88
N ARG A 199 11.27 18.53 20.10
CA ARG A 199 12.03 19.68 20.63
C ARG A 199 13.09 19.26 21.64
N GLY A 200 13.85 18.19 21.35
CA GLY A 200 14.91 17.69 22.22
C GLY A 200 14.42 17.19 23.58
N GLY A 201 13.25 16.57 23.63
CA GLY A 201 12.67 15.97 24.84
C GLY A 201 11.74 16.92 25.62
N LYS A 202 11.57 18.17 25.17
CA LYS A 202 10.73 19.17 25.87
C LYS A 202 9.24 18.98 25.65
N PHE A 203 8.83 18.33 24.59
CA PHE A 203 7.42 18.08 24.26
C PHE A 203 7.17 16.57 24.14
N GLN A 204 6.29 16.04 24.97
CA GLN A 204 5.96 14.62 24.98
C GLN A 204 4.78 14.33 24.05
N LEU A 205 4.90 13.25 23.27
CA LEU A 205 3.85 12.71 22.41
C LEU A 205 3.34 11.40 23.04
N ALA A 206 2.02 11.21 23.00
CA ALA A 206 1.36 9.95 23.36
C ALA A 206 0.30 9.63 22.29
N ASN A 207 0.34 8.41 21.77
CA ASN A 207 -0.56 8.01 20.72
C ASN A 207 -2.01 7.94 21.20
N THR A 208 -2.88 8.58 20.45
CA THR A 208 -4.33 8.52 20.67
C THR A 208 -4.94 7.18 20.35
N ASN A 209 -4.26 6.36 19.53
CA ASN A 209 -4.66 4.99 19.21
C ASN A 209 -4.13 4.00 20.26
N LYS A 210 -4.97 3.66 21.23
CA LYS A 210 -4.61 2.73 22.30
C LYS A 210 -4.32 1.30 21.82
N LEU A 211 -4.76 0.92 20.59
CA LEU A 211 -4.46 -0.41 20.05
C LEU A 211 -2.96 -0.62 19.86
N ILE A 212 -2.20 0.44 19.53
CA ILE A 212 -0.72 0.37 19.40
C ILE A 212 -0.05 -0.26 20.63
N ARG A 213 -0.60 -0.04 21.83
CA ARG A 213 -0.05 -0.63 23.05
C ARG A 213 -0.72 -1.92 23.48
N PHE A 214 -2.04 -2.06 23.20
CA PHE A 214 -2.87 -3.07 23.87
C PHE A 214 -3.47 -4.11 22.92
N TYR A 215 -3.09 -4.09 21.63
CA TYR A 215 -3.53 -5.08 20.65
C TYR A 215 -2.34 -5.61 19.87
N ASP A 216 -2.14 -6.92 19.92
CA ASP A 216 -1.02 -7.58 19.26
C ASP A 216 -1.05 -7.37 17.74
N GLY A 217 0.09 -6.95 17.18
CA GLY A 217 0.25 -6.64 15.76
C GLY A 217 -0.27 -5.27 15.34
N ALA A 218 -0.88 -4.45 16.23
CA ALA A 218 -1.34 -3.12 15.85
C ALA A 218 -0.18 -2.21 15.43
N ASN A 219 -0.30 -1.60 14.23
CA ASN A 219 0.72 -0.72 13.65
C ASN A 219 0.17 0.60 13.09
N GLY A 220 -1.14 0.86 13.24
CA GLY A 220 -1.75 2.11 12.74
C GLY A 220 -3.23 2.21 13.05
N LEU A 221 -3.93 3.18 12.41
CA LEU A 221 -3.44 4.34 11.71
C LEU A 221 -3.84 5.62 12.47
N LYS A 222 -5.17 5.89 12.58
CA LYS A 222 -5.63 7.19 13.09
C LYS A 222 -6.97 7.12 13.80
N THR A 223 -7.05 7.78 14.96
CA THR A 223 -8.31 8.05 15.70
C THR A 223 -8.88 9.40 15.31
N GLY A 224 -10.19 9.54 15.43
CA GLY A 224 -10.88 10.81 15.32
C GLY A 224 -11.98 10.93 16.40
N SER A 225 -12.25 12.15 16.85
CA SER A 225 -13.41 12.44 17.71
C SER A 225 -13.76 13.90 17.66
N THR A 226 -15.05 14.19 17.40
CA THR A 226 -15.70 15.50 17.56
C THR A 226 -17.10 15.27 18.08
N SER A 227 -17.80 16.34 18.38
CA SER A 227 -19.21 16.25 18.83
C SER A 227 -20.14 15.73 17.73
N LYS A 228 -19.89 16.04 16.45
CA LYS A 228 -20.67 15.55 15.30
C LYS A 228 -20.28 14.14 14.90
N ALA A 229 -18.98 13.86 14.80
CA ALA A 229 -18.43 12.57 14.34
C ALA A 229 -18.53 11.46 15.41
N LEU A 230 -18.68 11.81 16.69
CA LEU A 230 -18.52 10.89 17.80
C LEU A 230 -17.10 10.28 17.81
N CYS A 231 -16.96 8.98 17.98
CA CYS A 231 -15.66 8.32 18.02
C CYS A 231 -15.40 7.51 16.74
N CYS A 232 -14.37 7.88 16.00
CA CYS A 232 -13.95 7.26 14.74
C CYS A 232 -12.57 6.67 14.84
N LEU A 233 -12.27 5.64 14.05
CA LEU A 233 -10.96 4.97 14.00
C LEU A 233 -10.76 4.32 12.64
N SER A 234 -9.62 4.55 12.03
CA SER A 234 -8.99 3.63 11.10
C SER A 234 -7.89 2.91 11.85
N ALA A 235 -8.06 1.62 12.10
CA ALA A 235 -7.08 0.75 12.76
C ALA A 235 -6.39 -0.13 11.73
N ALA A 236 -5.10 -0.38 11.94
CA ALA A 236 -4.33 -1.35 11.18
C ALA A 236 -3.60 -2.31 12.11
N ALA A 237 -3.55 -3.58 11.74
CA ALA A 237 -2.81 -4.59 12.47
C ALA A 237 -2.27 -5.66 11.52
N LYS A 238 -1.04 -6.13 11.78
CA LYS A 238 -0.37 -7.18 11.01
C LYS A 238 -0.08 -8.39 11.92
N ARG A 239 -0.48 -9.57 11.47
CA ARG A 239 -0.07 -10.84 12.09
C ARG A 239 0.35 -11.80 10.98
N ASN A 240 1.55 -12.36 11.11
CA ASN A 240 2.18 -13.11 10.04
C ASN A 240 2.21 -12.25 8.76
N ASP A 241 1.79 -12.78 7.63
CA ASP A 241 1.79 -12.09 6.34
C ASP A 241 0.46 -11.36 6.05
N MET A 242 -0.51 -11.38 6.99
CA MET A 242 -1.80 -10.73 6.80
C MET A 242 -1.87 -9.39 7.51
N GLN A 243 -2.11 -8.32 6.75
CA GLN A 243 -2.33 -6.96 7.23
C GLN A 243 -3.81 -6.60 7.07
N LEU A 244 -4.46 -6.21 8.15
CA LEU A 244 -5.87 -5.85 8.18
C LEU A 244 -6.08 -4.36 8.46
N ILE A 245 -7.12 -3.81 7.85
CA ILE A 245 -7.61 -2.45 8.06
C ILE A 245 -9.04 -2.55 8.61
N ALA A 246 -9.26 -2.07 9.84
CA ALA A 246 -10.57 -2.02 10.47
C ALA A 246 -11.00 -0.57 10.67
N VAL A 247 -12.04 -0.14 9.95
CA VAL A 247 -12.60 1.20 10.08
C VAL A 247 -13.88 1.14 10.90
N VAL A 248 -13.99 2.03 11.88
CA VAL A 248 -15.15 2.19 12.75
C VAL A 248 -15.52 3.68 12.79
N LEU A 249 -16.72 4.03 12.36
CA LEU A 249 -17.21 5.41 12.34
C LEU A 249 -18.45 5.56 13.23
N GLY A 250 -18.47 6.68 13.95
CA GLY A 250 -19.66 7.06 14.73
C GLY A 250 -19.94 6.17 15.95
N ALA A 251 -18.92 5.57 16.58
CA ALA A 251 -19.09 4.86 17.84
C ALA A 251 -19.42 5.85 18.98
N PRO A 252 -20.37 5.52 19.89
CA PRO A 252 -20.80 6.45 20.94
C PRO A 252 -19.68 6.85 21.91
N THR A 253 -18.77 5.93 22.21
CA THR A 253 -17.67 6.17 23.14
C THR A 253 -16.34 5.66 22.60
N SER A 254 -15.24 6.18 23.16
CA SER A 254 -13.89 5.68 22.87
C SER A 254 -13.72 4.18 23.21
N ALA A 255 -14.38 3.70 24.25
CA ALA A 255 -14.32 2.28 24.63
C ALA A 255 -14.98 1.40 23.57
N GLU A 256 -16.16 1.78 23.11
CA GLU A 256 -16.91 1.05 22.07
C GLU A 256 -16.22 1.08 20.73
N ARG A 257 -15.61 2.21 20.34
CA ARG A 257 -14.78 2.31 19.15
C ARG A 257 -13.65 1.29 19.15
N PHE A 258 -12.90 1.19 20.24
CA PHE A 258 -11.79 0.22 20.32
C PHE A 258 -12.30 -1.22 20.47
N ALA A 259 -13.41 -1.46 21.13
CA ALA A 259 -14.03 -2.78 21.20
C ALA A 259 -14.47 -3.26 19.81
N SER A 260 -15.17 -2.41 19.06
CA SER A 260 -15.61 -2.71 17.70
C SER A 260 -14.44 -2.98 16.76
N ALA A 261 -13.37 -2.17 16.82
CA ALA A 261 -12.19 -2.40 16.00
C ALA A 261 -11.47 -3.72 16.33
N LYS A 262 -11.38 -4.07 17.64
CA LYS A 262 -10.83 -5.37 18.06
C LYS A 262 -11.67 -6.53 17.54
N SER A 263 -13.00 -6.46 17.67
CA SER A 263 -13.90 -7.50 17.16
C SER A 263 -13.71 -7.73 15.65
N LEU A 264 -13.57 -6.65 14.86
CA LEU A 264 -13.30 -6.74 13.44
C LEU A 264 -11.95 -7.42 13.16
N LEU A 265 -10.88 -6.95 13.79
CA LEU A 265 -9.53 -7.50 13.59
C LEU A 265 -9.46 -8.96 14.05
N ASP A 266 -10.04 -9.29 15.21
CA ASP A 266 -10.07 -10.67 15.72
C ASP A 266 -10.87 -11.59 14.79
N TYR A 267 -11.99 -11.13 14.23
CA TYR A 267 -12.76 -11.85 13.21
C TYR A 267 -11.90 -12.14 11.97
N GLY A 268 -11.21 -11.14 11.45
CA GLY A 268 -10.34 -11.30 10.27
C GLY A 268 -9.22 -12.31 10.54
N PHE A 269 -8.45 -12.10 11.60
CA PHE A 269 -7.34 -13.00 11.96
C PHE A 269 -7.78 -14.41 12.35
N ALA A 270 -8.98 -14.57 12.90
CA ALA A 270 -9.50 -15.91 13.24
C ALA A 270 -9.92 -16.70 12.00
N ASN A 271 -10.54 -16.05 11.02
CA ASN A 271 -11.23 -16.73 9.92
C ASN A 271 -10.44 -16.74 8.60
N TYR A 272 -9.46 -15.86 8.42
CA TYR A 272 -8.76 -15.69 7.15
C TYR A 272 -7.25 -15.83 7.29
N ALA A 273 -6.61 -16.13 6.17
CA ALA A 273 -5.15 -16.12 6.01
C ALA A 273 -4.80 -15.60 4.62
N VAL A 274 -3.63 -15.03 4.47
CA VAL A 274 -3.05 -14.66 3.18
C VAL A 274 -2.03 -15.72 2.79
N ASN A 275 -2.15 -16.25 1.57
CA ASN A 275 -1.18 -17.15 0.96
C ASN A 275 -0.46 -16.39 -0.14
N THR A 276 0.81 -16.05 0.09
CA THR A 276 1.67 -15.45 -0.93
C THR A 276 1.96 -16.47 -2.01
N GLN A 277 1.56 -16.17 -3.24
CA GLN A 277 1.77 -17.03 -4.39
C GLN A 277 3.13 -16.79 -5.02
N ILE A 278 3.56 -15.54 -5.10
CA ILE A 278 4.86 -15.12 -5.58
C ILE A 278 5.15 -13.71 -5.07
N THR A 279 6.41 -13.39 -4.85
CA THR A 279 6.87 -12.05 -4.46
C THR A 279 7.67 -11.43 -5.60
N ALA A 280 7.54 -10.13 -5.80
CA ALA A 280 8.35 -9.40 -6.78
C ALA A 280 9.84 -9.65 -6.55
N GLY A 281 10.58 -9.99 -7.60
CA GLY A 281 11.99 -10.37 -7.53
C GLY A 281 12.28 -11.84 -7.25
N ASP A 282 11.27 -12.66 -6.92
CA ASP A 282 11.47 -14.12 -6.78
C ASP A 282 11.97 -14.72 -8.10
N GLU A 283 13.05 -15.51 -8.04
CA GLU A 283 13.55 -16.23 -9.20
C GLU A 283 12.60 -17.39 -9.53
N VAL A 284 12.04 -17.37 -10.74
CA VAL A 284 11.11 -18.40 -11.23
C VAL A 284 11.87 -19.54 -11.88
N GLN A 285 12.80 -19.20 -12.78
CA GLN A 285 13.68 -20.16 -13.48
C GLN A 285 14.85 -19.43 -14.11
N LYS A 286 15.76 -20.19 -14.73
CA LYS A 286 16.80 -19.67 -15.62
C LYS A 286 16.52 -20.11 -17.05
N ILE A 287 16.83 -19.25 -18.01
CA ILE A 287 16.67 -19.55 -19.43
C ILE A 287 17.98 -19.33 -20.19
N ALA A 288 18.16 -20.10 -21.25
CA ALA A 288 19.33 -20.02 -22.09
C ALA A 288 19.39 -18.72 -22.90
N VAL A 289 20.58 -18.13 -23.02
CA VAL A 289 20.80 -16.92 -23.81
C VAL A 289 21.70 -17.23 -24.99
N GLU A 290 21.16 -17.10 -26.20
CA GLU A 290 21.91 -17.20 -27.42
C GLU A 290 22.74 -15.93 -27.68
N LYS A 291 23.94 -16.10 -28.19
CA LYS A 291 24.88 -15.02 -28.58
C LYS A 291 25.21 -14.06 -27.42
N GLY A 292 24.91 -14.44 -26.17
CA GLY A 292 25.24 -13.69 -24.96
C GLY A 292 26.63 -13.99 -24.44
N VAL A 293 27.26 -13.04 -23.72
CA VAL A 293 28.47 -13.26 -22.93
C VAL A 293 28.18 -14.33 -21.86
N ASP A 294 27.05 -14.18 -21.17
CA ASP A 294 26.53 -15.19 -20.28
C ASP A 294 25.63 -16.15 -21.05
N LYS A 295 25.66 -17.43 -20.69
CA LYS A 295 24.86 -18.47 -21.35
C LYS A 295 23.47 -18.59 -20.85
N GLU A 296 23.18 -18.05 -19.67
CA GLU A 296 21.89 -18.09 -18.99
C GLU A 296 21.59 -16.75 -18.35
N VAL A 297 20.31 -16.44 -18.16
CA VAL A 297 19.81 -15.32 -17.36
C VAL A 297 18.71 -15.80 -16.44
N GLY A 298 18.67 -15.30 -15.20
CA GLY A 298 17.58 -15.53 -14.27
C GLY A 298 16.31 -14.81 -14.72
N VAL A 299 15.19 -15.45 -14.52
CA VAL A 299 13.85 -14.92 -14.77
C VAL A 299 13.21 -14.63 -13.43
N VAL A 300 12.86 -13.38 -13.17
CA VAL A 300 12.27 -12.95 -11.92
C VAL A 300 10.85 -12.42 -12.10
N ALA A 301 10.02 -12.58 -11.09
CA ALA A 301 8.68 -12.00 -11.07
C ALA A 301 8.76 -10.47 -11.01
N GLY A 302 7.99 -9.78 -11.84
CA GLY A 302 7.91 -8.32 -11.87
C GLY A 302 7.05 -7.75 -10.75
N ASP A 303 6.03 -8.52 -10.32
CA ASP A 303 5.08 -8.13 -9.29
C ASP A 303 4.84 -9.26 -8.29
N SER A 304 4.25 -8.91 -7.13
CA SER A 304 3.78 -9.86 -6.12
C SER A 304 2.33 -10.26 -6.36
N CYS A 305 1.98 -11.49 -6.04
CA CYS A 305 0.59 -11.94 -5.98
C CYS A 305 0.34 -12.72 -4.70
N SER A 306 -0.72 -12.32 -3.99
CA SER A 306 -1.19 -13.00 -2.78
C SER A 306 -2.68 -13.33 -2.92
N THR A 307 -3.10 -14.42 -2.31
CA THR A 307 -4.51 -14.83 -2.26
C THR A 307 -5.00 -14.81 -0.83
N LEU A 308 -6.18 -14.23 -0.64
CA LEU A 308 -6.88 -14.30 0.63
C LEU A 308 -7.71 -15.58 0.66
N VAL A 309 -7.54 -16.37 1.71
CA VAL A 309 -8.24 -17.64 1.89
C VAL A 309 -8.99 -17.68 3.22
N LYS A 310 -10.15 -18.30 3.24
CA LYS A 310 -10.85 -18.62 4.48
C LYS A 310 -10.20 -19.84 5.10
N LYS A 311 -9.80 -19.77 6.36
CA LYS A 311 -9.13 -20.90 7.03
C LYS A 311 -9.99 -22.16 7.00
N GLY A 312 -9.37 -23.27 6.64
CA GLY A 312 -10.04 -24.57 6.47
C GLY A 312 -10.69 -24.76 5.09
N GLN A 313 -10.56 -23.80 4.18
CA GLN A 313 -10.91 -24.00 2.76
C GLN A 313 -9.63 -24.23 1.96
N GLU A 314 -9.67 -25.16 1.01
CA GLU A 314 -8.58 -25.39 0.07
C GLU A 314 -8.72 -24.40 -1.10
N ASP A 315 -7.61 -23.75 -1.46
CA ASP A 315 -7.50 -22.94 -2.66
C ASP A 315 -6.96 -23.80 -3.81
N ASN A 316 -7.70 -23.89 -4.89
CA ASN A 316 -7.23 -24.55 -6.10
C ASN A 316 -6.48 -23.51 -6.97
N ILE A 317 -5.23 -23.23 -6.59
CA ILE A 317 -4.36 -22.30 -7.31
C ILE A 317 -3.56 -23.04 -8.38
N THR A 318 -3.60 -22.53 -9.60
CA THR A 318 -2.76 -22.98 -10.70
C THR A 318 -1.87 -21.85 -11.21
N LYS A 319 -0.63 -22.16 -11.59
CA LYS A 319 0.32 -21.22 -12.16
C LYS A 319 0.75 -21.72 -13.53
N GLU A 320 0.49 -20.93 -14.56
CA GLU A 320 0.92 -21.19 -15.94
C GLU A 320 2.00 -20.20 -16.33
N ILE A 321 3.18 -20.71 -16.73
CA ILE A 321 4.32 -19.88 -17.14
C ILE A 321 4.40 -19.95 -18.67
N LYS A 322 4.39 -18.78 -19.32
CA LYS A 322 4.59 -18.61 -20.75
C LYS A 322 5.86 -17.79 -20.95
N ILE A 323 6.91 -18.48 -21.37
CA ILE A 323 8.23 -17.88 -21.62
C ILE A 323 8.90 -18.65 -22.74
N ASP A 324 9.67 -17.99 -23.58
CA ASP A 324 10.50 -18.65 -24.58
C ASP A 324 11.63 -19.42 -23.89
N GLU A 325 11.87 -20.66 -24.32
CA GLU A 325 12.94 -21.50 -23.75
C GLU A 325 14.35 -20.89 -23.94
N THR A 326 14.48 -20.03 -24.96
CA THR A 326 15.76 -19.39 -25.32
C THR A 326 15.51 -17.98 -25.81
N ILE A 327 16.33 -17.04 -25.35
CA ILE A 327 16.32 -15.65 -25.82
C ILE A 327 17.68 -15.25 -26.39
N THR A 328 17.71 -14.22 -27.24
CA THR A 328 18.95 -13.78 -27.91
C THR A 328 19.45 -12.45 -27.33
N ALA A 329 20.74 -12.39 -26.96
CA ALA A 329 21.39 -11.16 -26.49
C ALA A 329 21.49 -10.08 -27.62
N PRO A 330 21.50 -8.77 -27.30
CA PRO A 330 21.57 -8.22 -25.93
C PRO A 330 20.24 -8.25 -25.20
N ILE A 331 20.27 -8.35 -23.87
CA ILE A 331 19.13 -8.34 -22.97
C ILE A 331 19.37 -7.22 -21.95
N GLU A 332 18.37 -6.41 -21.67
CA GLU A 332 18.42 -5.40 -20.62
C GLU A 332 17.93 -5.95 -19.28
N ALA A 333 18.49 -5.50 -18.17
CA ALA A 333 17.97 -5.81 -16.85
C ALA A 333 16.53 -5.27 -16.72
N GLY A 334 15.60 -6.10 -16.21
CA GLY A 334 14.17 -5.75 -16.13
C GLY A 334 13.42 -5.89 -17.46
N GLN A 335 14.05 -6.31 -18.55
CA GLN A 335 13.37 -6.58 -19.81
C GLN A 335 12.34 -7.71 -19.62
N LYS A 336 11.09 -7.46 -20.01
CA LYS A 336 10.03 -8.48 -20.01
C LYS A 336 10.37 -9.61 -20.99
N ILE A 337 10.34 -10.84 -20.51
CA ILE A 337 10.67 -12.05 -21.26
C ILE A 337 9.61 -13.12 -21.19
N GLY A 338 8.56 -12.92 -20.40
CA GLY A 338 7.45 -13.85 -20.30
C GLY A 338 6.32 -13.34 -19.44
N THR A 339 5.38 -14.23 -19.13
CA THR A 339 4.25 -13.95 -18.24
C THR A 339 3.93 -15.21 -17.43
N MET A 340 3.63 -15.02 -16.15
CA MET A 340 3.04 -16.05 -15.28
C MET A 340 1.57 -15.70 -15.05
N THR A 341 0.67 -16.59 -15.48
CA THR A 341 -0.76 -16.48 -15.19
C THR A 341 -1.09 -17.29 -13.94
N ILE A 342 -1.67 -16.64 -12.94
CA ILE A 342 -2.13 -17.27 -11.69
C ILE A 342 -3.65 -17.32 -11.73
N SER A 343 -4.22 -18.51 -11.55
CA SER A 343 -5.66 -18.73 -11.55
C SER A 343 -6.11 -19.39 -10.25
N ARG A 344 -7.33 -19.03 -9.79
CA ARG A 344 -8.03 -19.65 -8.67
C ARG A 344 -9.32 -20.28 -9.21
N ASP A 345 -9.53 -21.57 -8.95
CA ASP A 345 -10.72 -22.33 -9.41
C ASP A 345 -11.00 -22.17 -10.92
N GLY A 346 -9.94 -21.96 -11.72
CA GLY A 346 -10.01 -21.77 -13.16
C GLY A 346 -10.22 -20.32 -13.62
N GLU A 347 -10.42 -19.36 -12.70
CA GLU A 347 -10.48 -17.94 -13.02
C GLU A 347 -9.11 -17.27 -12.85
N VAL A 348 -8.69 -16.48 -13.83
CA VAL A 348 -7.42 -15.73 -13.76
C VAL A 348 -7.55 -14.64 -12.71
N ILE A 349 -6.63 -14.65 -11.74
CA ILE A 349 -6.56 -13.63 -10.68
C ILE A 349 -5.39 -12.69 -10.86
N ALA A 350 -4.32 -13.09 -11.53
CA ALA A 350 -3.20 -12.24 -11.87
C ALA A 350 -2.44 -12.72 -13.11
N ASP A 351 -1.95 -11.78 -13.90
CA ASP A 351 -0.92 -11.96 -14.92
C ASP A 351 0.32 -11.19 -14.48
N ILE A 352 1.39 -11.91 -14.13
CA ILE A 352 2.63 -11.36 -13.61
C ILE A 352 3.66 -11.34 -14.75
N ASP A 353 4.22 -10.16 -15.02
CA ASP A 353 5.32 -10.03 -15.96
C ASP A 353 6.56 -10.74 -15.41
N LEU A 354 7.22 -11.53 -16.25
CA LEU A 354 8.46 -12.19 -15.94
C LEU A 354 9.61 -11.44 -16.65
N ASN A 355 10.56 -10.97 -15.86
CA ASN A 355 11.62 -10.06 -16.31
C ASN A 355 13.00 -10.70 -16.20
N ALA A 356 13.94 -10.25 -17.03
CA ALA A 356 15.35 -10.61 -16.90
C ALA A 356 15.93 -10.02 -15.60
N SER A 357 16.57 -10.86 -14.78
CA SER A 357 17.16 -10.43 -13.49
C SER A 357 18.39 -9.54 -13.66
N SER A 358 19.08 -9.64 -14.82
CA SER A 358 20.29 -8.89 -15.15
C SER A 358 20.40 -8.64 -16.64
N ALA A 359 21.21 -7.66 -17.02
CA ALA A 359 21.57 -7.45 -18.41
C ALA A 359 22.53 -8.54 -18.90
N VAL A 360 22.41 -8.96 -20.17
CA VAL A 360 23.36 -9.85 -20.85
C VAL A 360 23.84 -9.19 -22.14
N GLU A 361 25.13 -8.91 -22.20
CA GLU A 361 25.73 -8.31 -23.38
C GLU A 361 25.88 -9.34 -24.50
N LYS A 362 25.82 -8.87 -25.75
CA LYS A 362 26.10 -9.71 -26.92
C LYS A 362 27.60 -10.03 -27.03
N LYS A 363 27.92 -11.30 -27.32
CA LYS A 363 29.31 -11.71 -27.59
C LYS A 363 29.92 -10.92 -28.75
N GLY A 364 31.03 -10.28 -28.49
CA GLY A 364 31.85 -9.69 -29.55
C GLY A 364 32.48 -10.76 -30.48
N ILE A 365 32.79 -10.37 -31.73
CA ILE A 365 33.34 -11.26 -32.76
C ILE A 365 34.57 -12.03 -32.26
N GLY A 366 35.43 -11.40 -31.44
CA GLY A 366 36.62 -12.02 -30.88
C GLY A 366 36.32 -13.20 -29.94
N LEU A 367 35.26 -13.11 -29.13
CA LEU A 367 34.84 -14.21 -28.25
C LEU A 367 34.21 -15.35 -29.04
N ILE A 368 33.42 -15.03 -30.10
CA ILE A 368 32.84 -16.03 -30.99
C ILE A 368 33.95 -16.86 -31.67
N ILE A 369 35.00 -16.21 -32.17
CA ILE A 369 36.14 -16.89 -32.79
C ILE A 369 36.88 -17.76 -31.77
N LYS A 370 37.07 -17.27 -30.54
CA LYS A 370 37.70 -18.03 -29.46
C LYS A 370 36.91 -19.28 -29.10
N ASP A 371 35.57 -19.15 -28.93
CA ASP A 371 34.69 -20.28 -28.63
C ASP A 371 34.70 -21.32 -29.75
N PHE A 372 34.70 -20.88 -31.02
CA PHE A 372 34.82 -21.76 -32.20
C PHE A 372 36.10 -22.56 -32.21
N PHE A 373 37.23 -21.93 -31.95
CA PHE A 373 38.50 -22.65 -31.84
C PHE A 373 38.57 -23.56 -30.62
N ALA A 374 38.03 -23.17 -29.49
CA ALA A 374 37.93 -24.00 -28.28
C ALA A 374 37.13 -25.29 -28.55
N THR A 375 36.00 -25.19 -29.25
CA THR A 375 35.18 -26.36 -29.62
C THR A 375 35.92 -27.29 -30.59
N ILE A 376 36.68 -26.76 -31.54
CA ILE A 376 37.44 -27.57 -32.51
C ILE A 376 38.66 -28.24 -31.87
N PHE A 377 39.41 -27.53 -30.99
CA PHE A 377 40.70 -28.02 -30.48
C PHE A 377 40.60 -28.77 -29.15
N PHE A 378 39.52 -28.56 -28.35
CA PHE A 378 39.39 -29.13 -27.00
C PHE A 378 38.14 -30.04 -26.82
N GLY A 379 37.30 -30.21 -27.83
CA GLY A 379 36.10 -31.03 -27.77
C GLY A 379 35.07 -30.53 -26.75
N SER A 380 33.79 -30.75 -26.96
CA SER A 380 32.80 -30.56 -25.91
C SER A 380 33.00 -31.65 -24.85
N ASP A 381 33.45 -31.28 -23.64
CA ASP A 381 33.47 -32.17 -22.47
C ASP A 381 32.00 -32.50 -22.05
N ASN A 382 31.36 -33.35 -22.85
CA ASN A 382 30.05 -33.95 -22.49
C ASN A 382 29.99 -35.38 -23.08
N ASP A 383 30.93 -36.25 -22.71
CA ASP A 383 30.76 -37.69 -22.85
C ASP A 383 31.84 -38.42 -22.01
N THR A 384 31.62 -38.51 -20.70
CA THR A 384 32.18 -39.59 -19.87
C THR A 384 31.57 -39.55 -18.48
N GLU A 385 30.43 -40.16 -18.31
CA GLU A 385 30.04 -40.92 -17.11
C GLU A 385 28.91 -41.88 -17.44
N GLU A 386 29.22 -42.92 -18.22
CA GLU A 386 28.52 -44.18 -18.19
C GLU A 386 29.50 -45.34 -18.42
N ASN A 387 29.62 -46.18 -17.42
CA ASN A 387 30.27 -47.46 -17.34
C ASN A 387 31.46 -47.57 -16.42
N SER A 388 31.19 -47.94 -15.18
CA SER A 388 31.92 -49.04 -14.52
C SER A 388 31.02 -49.67 -13.45
N GLU A 389 30.24 -50.67 -13.85
CA GLU A 389 29.90 -51.81 -13.01
C GLU A 389 31.18 -52.51 -12.56
N ILE A 390 31.31 -52.78 -11.28
CA ILE A 390 31.50 -54.11 -10.68
C ILE A 390 31.29 -53.95 -9.18
#